data_283eaf6cc01b0a57b1c753a292912982
#
_entry.id   283eaf6cc01b0a57b1c753a292912982
#
_cell.length_a   1.000
_cell.length_b   1.000
_cell.length_c   1.000
_cell.angle_alpha   90.00
_cell.angle_beta   90.00
_cell.angle_gamma   90.00
#
_symmetry.space_group_name_H-M   'P 1'
#
loop_
_entity.id
_entity.type
_entity.pdbx_description
1 polymer ?
#
loop_
_entity_poly.entity_id
_entity_poly.type
_entity_poly.pdbx_seq_one_letter_code
_entity_poly.pdbx_strand_id
1 'polypeptide(L)'
;MTSHILFKPQRTRRPAVLLLPLLLAACGGGDDAPAATSNAEKVACESLVGTTLAGGKVQTAAAIPAGDYTPPGQPGPVTGLPAFCRVTALMQPSPDSSVNVEVWLPRQNWNGRFLGTGNGGGAGSIAYITGMAEGLKRGFASANTDLGTAPDPNLAIDHPERWRDFGYRANHEMTVAGKALATAYYQAAPRTSYFQGCSTGGQQALSIAQRYPDDYHGIVAGAPANNRTHLHTMFIHNLQALTAPGAALSQGKLNMVTAKVLATCVGKDGGAPTDTFLTDPRRCSFDPETLPKCSGATDDDTCLTTPQLTALKATWDGPVNPRTGERIFSGLPVGSESAVLGLGFQGDTTSWPAQQFYMFKWASGSNWNYATFDKDRDMDTADARLASILNANDTDLSRFKANGGKLLMFTGTADPGVPYASAIDYYERTVQAQGGDLAATQNFFRYFLVPGMGHCSSITGGPGLGDFGQSYSQYVPKDADRDILLKMVDWVENKNAPDSVIATRYADAAGTTVAMERPICAYPKVPTYQGGDATKASSFKCLDAPRNGVQTPAARYLN
;
A
#
# COMPACT_ATOMS: atom_id res chain seq x y z
N MET A 1 47.67 -42.17 -41.23
CA MET A 1 48.98 -42.34 -40.61
C MET A 1 48.72 -42.37 -39.13
N THR A 2 48.51 -43.59 -38.57
CA THR A 2 49.46 -44.36 -37.74
C THR A 2 49.94 -43.52 -36.51
N SER A 3 49.79 -43.88 -35.26
CA SER A 3 49.92 -45.21 -34.64
C SER A 3 49.40 -45.18 -33.21
N HIS A 4 48.85 -46.31 -32.81
CA HIS A 4 48.60 -46.79 -31.45
C HIS A 4 49.86 -46.89 -30.59
N ILE A 5 49.76 -46.78 -29.27
CA ILE A 5 50.45 -47.67 -28.31
C ILE A 5 49.57 -47.85 -27.04
N LEU A 6 49.24 -49.12 -26.83
CA LEU A 6 48.68 -49.72 -25.61
C LEU A 6 49.81 -50.06 -24.64
N PHE A 7 49.61 -49.92 -23.35
CA PHE A 7 50.24 -50.81 -22.35
C PHE A 7 49.30 -51.11 -21.17
N LYS A 8 49.21 -52.41 -20.85
CA LYS A 8 48.46 -53.06 -19.80
C LYS A 8 49.43 -53.55 -18.69
N PRO A 9 49.00 -54.21 -17.60
CA PRO A 9 49.20 -53.77 -16.23
C PRO A 9 50.19 -54.68 -15.45
N GLN A 10 50.63 -54.27 -14.29
CA GLN A 10 51.31 -55.13 -13.35
C GLN A 10 50.64 -55.17 -11.99
N ARG A 11 50.32 -56.43 -11.56
CA ARG A 11 49.91 -56.84 -10.22
C ARG A 11 51.13 -56.94 -9.31
N THR A 12 51.05 -56.47 -8.07
CA THR A 12 51.87 -57.02 -6.97
C THR A 12 51.12 -56.97 -5.63
N ARG A 13 50.89 -58.11 -5.12
CA ARG A 13 50.84 -58.74 -3.81
C ARG A 13 50.65 -57.86 -2.56
N ARG A 14 49.61 -58.26 -1.80
CA ARG A 14 49.33 -57.92 -0.38
C ARG A 14 50.36 -58.58 0.55
N PRO A 15 50.60 -57.97 1.74
CA PRO A 15 50.63 -58.76 2.97
C PRO A 15 49.53 -58.41 3.93
N ALA A 16 49.09 -59.43 4.64
CA ALA A 16 48.11 -59.42 5.74
C ALA A 16 48.73 -58.80 6.99
N VAL A 17 47.99 -57.96 7.69
CA VAL A 17 48.32 -57.53 9.05
C VAL A 17 47.10 -57.72 9.93
N LEU A 18 47.36 -58.36 11.07
CA LEU A 18 46.45 -58.77 12.13
C LEU A 18 45.59 -57.63 12.69
N LEU A 19 44.32 -57.92 12.91
CA LEU A 19 43.40 -57.15 13.72
C LEU A 19 43.67 -57.36 15.23
N LEU A 20 43.91 -56.27 15.94
CA LEU A 20 43.78 -56.18 17.38
C LEU A 20 42.60 -55.28 17.69
N PRO A 21 41.62 -55.63 18.52
CA PRO A 21 40.53 -54.71 18.88
C PRO A 21 40.99 -53.78 20.00
N LEU A 22 41.08 -52.47 19.69
CA LEU A 22 41.13 -51.42 20.70
C LEU A 22 39.71 -51.07 21.10
N LEU A 23 39.39 -51.31 22.35
CA LEU A 23 38.23 -50.74 23.04
C LEU A 23 38.45 -49.24 23.20
N LEU A 24 37.80 -48.42 22.40
CA LEU A 24 37.64 -47.00 22.67
C LEU A 24 36.38 -46.77 23.49
N ALA A 25 36.56 -46.34 24.72
CA ALA A 25 35.50 -45.77 25.53
C ALA A 25 34.97 -44.50 24.84
N ALA A 26 33.74 -44.52 24.39
CA ALA A 26 33.02 -43.36 23.91
C ALA A 26 32.66 -42.45 25.10
N CYS A 27 33.44 -41.38 25.34
CA CYS A 27 32.93 -40.25 26.05
C CYS A 27 31.91 -39.55 25.13
N GLY A 28 30.64 -39.66 25.48
CA GLY A 28 29.57 -38.90 24.85
C GLY A 28 29.76 -37.39 25.10
N GLY A 29 30.37 -36.70 24.16
CA GLY A 29 30.22 -35.25 24.01
C GLY A 29 28.87 -35.00 23.36
N GLY A 30 27.88 -34.64 24.13
CA GLY A 30 26.66 -34.08 23.58
C GLY A 30 27.03 -32.74 22.93
N ASP A 31 26.96 -32.70 21.62
CA ASP A 31 26.84 -31.41 20.92
C ASP A 31 25.48 -30.83 21.34
N ASP A 32 25.48 -30.05 22.41
CA ASP A 32 24.40 -29.13 22.69
C ASP A 32 24.34 -28.14 21.53
N ALA A 33 23.54 -28.46 20.51
CA ALA A 33 23.07 -27.43 19.59
C ALA A 33 22.51 -26.29 20.44
N PRO A 34 22.89 -25.03 20.21
CA PRO A 34 22.40 -23.92 21.01
C PRO A 34 20.88 -24.01 21.02
N ALA A 35 20.29 -24.18 22.21
CA ALA A 35 18.85 -24.23 22.38
C ALA A 35 18.26 -23.03 21.66
N ALA A 36 17.40 -23.27 20.68
CA ALA A 36 16.68 -22.24 19.98
C ALA A 36 16.02 -21.39 21.08
N THR A 37 16.47 -20.15 21.24
CA THR A 37 15.91 -19.24 22.23
C THR A 37 14.43 -19.11 21.90
N SER A 38 13.56 -19.63 22.79
CA SER A 38 12.12 -19.59 22.58
C SER A 38 11.71 -18.12 22.45
N ASN A 39 11.25 -17.72 21.26
CA ASN A 39 10.72 -16.40 20.98
C ASN A 39 9.31 -16.24 21.58
N ALA A 40 9.13 -16.67 22.83
CA ALA A 40 7.92 -16.57 23.61
C ALA A 40 7.96 -15.36 24.55
N GLU A 41 6.80 -15.02 25.10
CA GLU A 41 6.69 -14.01 26.16
C GLU A 41 7.65 -14.27 27.32
N LYS A 42 8.24 -13.21 27.86
CA LYS A 42 9.16 -13.27 29.01
C LYS A 42 8.56 -12.68 30.28
N VAL A 43 7.51 -11.87 30.12
CA VAL A 43 6.75 -11.27 31.22
C VAL A 43 5.26 -11.50 30.99
N ALA A 44 4.47 -11.52 32.08
CA ALA A 44 3.02 -11.61 31.95
C ALA A 44 2.48 -10.37 31.21
N CYS A 45 1.51 -10.57 30.30
CA CYS A 45 0.92 -9.51 29.51
C CYS A 45 0.40 -8.36 30.38
N GLU A 46 -0.32 -8.69 31.45
CA GLU A 46 -0.96 -7.74 32.35
C GLU A 46 0.05 -6.89 33.14
N SER A 47 1.29 -7.34 33.26
CA SER A 47 2.35 -6.59 33.94
C SER A 47 2.78 -5.32 33.17
N LEU A 48 2.39 -5.21 31.90
CA LEU A 48 2.65 -4.03 31.08
C LEU A 48 1.73 -2.84 31.44
N VAL A 49 0.62 -3.06 32.16
CA VAL A 49 -0.30 -1.98 32.54
C VAL A 49 0.42 -0.92 33.36
N GLY A 50 0.20 0.33 33.02
CA GLY A 50 0.80 1.46 33.71
C GLY A 50 2.26 1.75 33.32
N THR A 51 2.88 0.96 32.41
CA THR A 51 4.22 1.25 31.90
C THR A 51 4.27 2.67 31.32
N THR A 52 5.25 3.45 31.75
CA THR A 52 5.53 4.78 31.20
C THR A 52 6.28 4.62 29.88
N LEU A 53 5.81 5.29 28.86
CA LEU A 53 6.42 5.38 27.53
C LEU A 53 6.94 6.80 27.28
N ALA A 54 7.86 6.97 26.36
CA ALA A 54 8.23 8.31 25.90
C ALA A 54 6.99 8.98 25.28
N GLY A 55 6.50 10.06 25.90
CA GLY A 55 5.30 10.77 25.44
C GLY A 55 3.97 10.15 25.83
N GLY A 56 3.92 9.08 26.66
CA GLY A 56 2.64 8.45 26.97
C GLY A 56 2.68 7.36 28.03
N LYS A 57 1.59 6.60 28.13
CA LYS A 57 1.43 5.55 29.13
C LYS A 57 0.53 4.43 28.63
N VAL A 58 0.85 3.19 29.02
CA VAL A 58 0.01 2.01 28.79
C VAL A 58 -1.29 2.13 29.63
N GLN A 59 -2.42 2.00 28.97
CA GLN A 59 -3.74 2.06 29.58
C GLN A 59 -4.24 0.66 29.97
N THR A 60 -4.14 -0.29 29.03
CA THR A 60 -4.59 -1.67 29.25
C THR A 60 -3.60 -2.66 28.62
N ALA A 61 -3.54 -3.85 29.21
CA ALA A 61 -2.88 -5.01 28.62
C ALA A 61 -3.66 -6.26 29.02
N ALA A 62 -3.97 -7.12 28.05
CA ALA A 62 -4.77 -8.33 28.25
C ALA A 62 -4.28 -9.47 27.36
N ALA A 63 -4.13 -10.66 27.94
CA ALA A 63 -3.82 -11.87 27.21
C ALA A 63 -5.06 -12.39 26.47
N ILE A 64 -4.95 -12.48 25.14
CA ILE A 64 -6.01 -12.98 24.26
C ILE A 64 -5.63 -14.41 23.84
N PRO A 65 -6.54 -15.39 24.01
CA PRO A 65 -6.29 -16.76 23.59
C PRO A 65 -6.25 -16.87 22.05
N ALA A 66 -5.68 -17.96 21.56
CA ALA A 66 -5.74 -18.28 20.12
C ALA A 66 -7.18 -18.56 19.69
N GLY A 67 -7.53 -18.18 18.48
CA GLY A 67 -8.85 -18.35 17.89
C GLY A 67 -9.43 -17.06 17.33
N ASP A 68 -10.72 -16.92 17.43
CA ASP A 68 -11.45 -15.77 16.92
C ASP A 68 -11.49 -14.66 17.98
N TYR A 69 -11.24 -13.43 17.55
CA TYR A 69 -11.27 -12.27 18.42
C TYR A 69 -12.00 -11.11 17.75
N THR A 70 -12.95 -10.50 18.45
CA THR A 70 -13.65 -9.29 17.98
C THR A 70 -12.98 -8.06 18.59
N PRO A 71 -12.22 -7.27 17.81
CA PRO A 71 -11.64 -6.02 18.30
C PRO A 71 -12.74 -4.99 18.64
N PRO A 72 -12.46 -4.03 19.54
CA PRO A 72 -13.41 -2.99 19.90
C PRO A 72 -13.95 -2.22 18.68
N GLY A 73 -15.27 -2.05 18.62
CA GLY A 73 -15.93 -1.31 17.53
C GLY A 73 -16.04 -2.07 16.20
N GLN A 74 -15.57 -3.33 16.13
CA GLN A 74 -15.75 -4.13 14.93
C GLN A 74 -17.08 -4.90 14.94
N PRO A 75 -17.73 -5.07 13.77
CA PRO A 75 -19.02 -5.75 13.67
C PRO A 75 -18.91 -7.28 13.79
N GLY A 76 -17.72 -7.84 13.73
CA GLY A 76 -17.49 -9.27 13.78
C GLY A 76 -16.05 -9.65 14.12
N PRO A 77 -15.78 -10.96 14.32
CA PRO A 77 -14.48 -11.44 14.70
C PRO A 77 -13.48 -11.43 13.54
N VAL A 78 -12.22 -11.23 13.90
CA VAL A 78 -11.07 -11.63 13.08
C VAL A 78 -10.76 -13.08 13.44
N THR A 79 -10.76 -13.96 12.45
CA THR A 79 -10.66 -15.40 12.66
C THR A 79 -9.23 -15.91 12.60
N GLY A 80 -8.96 -17.02 13.33
CA GLY A 80 -7.72 -17.77 13.22
C GLY A 80 -6.47 -17.01 13.71
N LEU A 81 -6.59 -16.16 14.71
CA LEU A 81 -5.46 -15.45 15.31
C LEU A 81 -4.65 -16.39 16.24
N PRO A 82 -3.32 -16.29 16.28
CA PRO A 82 -2.53 -16.91 17.33
C PRO A 82 -2.81 -16.23 18.68
N ALA A 83 -2.45 -16.86 19.79
CA ALA A 83 -2.51 -16.22 21.10
C ALA A 83 -1.59 -14.99 21.15
N PHE A 84 -2.09 -13.86 21.67
CA PHE A 84 -1.34 -12.61 21.73
C PHE A 84 -1.63 -11.78 22.98
N CYS A 85 -0.72 -10.90 23.33
CA CYS A 85 -0.94 -9.84 24.31
C CYS A 85 -1.42 -8.60 23.59
N ARG A 86 -2.63 -8.14 23.91
CA ARG A 86 -3.21 -6.88 23.41
C ARG A 86 -2.86 -5.76 24.39
N VAL A 87 -2.19 -4.74 23.90
CA VAL A 87 -1.80 -3.57 24.71
C VAL A 87 -2.37 -2.31 24.08
N THR A 88 -2.98 -1.44 24.89
CA THR A 88 -3.38 -0.09 24.47
C THR A 88 -2.59 0.95 25.23
N ALA A 89 -2.18 2.01 24.56
CA ALA A 89 -1.49 3.15 25.15
C ALA A 89 -2.10 4.46 24.66
N LEU A 90 -2.05 5.48 25.51
CA LEU A 90 -2.36 6.86 25.15
C LEU A 90 -1.06 7.66 25.09
N MET A 91 -0.80 8.24 23.92
CA MET A 91 0.34 9.11 23.66
C MET A 91 -0.13 10.56 23.59
N GLN A 92 0.60 11.45 24.26
CA GLN A 92 0.30 12.88 24.35
C GLN A 92 1.58 13.69 24.09
N PRO A 93 2.11 13.65 22.86
CA PRO A 93 3.34 14.36 22.49
C PRO A 93 3.21 15.90 22.55
N SER A 94 1.99 16.42 22.65
CA SER A 94 1.70 17.83 22.96
C SER A 94 0.47 17.92 23.87
N PRO A 95 0.23 19.08 24.53
CA PRO A 95 -0.95 19.26 25.38
C PRO A 95 -2.29 19.06 24.68
N ASP A 96 -2.33 19.28 23.36
CA ASP A 96 -3.54 19.13 22.53
C ASP A 96 -3.62 17.75 21.82
N SER A 97 -2.58 16.92 21.97
CA SER A 97 -2.55 15.58 21.38
C SER A 97 -3.28 14.56 22.24
N SER A 98 -3.98 13.65 21.56
CA SER A 98 -4.61 12.48 22.18
C SER A 98 -4.59 11.33 21.17
N VAL A 99 -3.47 10.60 21.15
CA VAL A 99 -3.19 9.56 20.16
C VAL A 99 -3.31 8.19 20.82
N ASN A 100 -4.32 7.41 20.43
CA ASN A 100 -4.43 6.03 20.87
C ASN A 100 -3.55 5.14 20.01
N VAL A 101 -2.76 4.30 20.67
CA VAL A 101 -1.90 3.29 20.06
C VAL A 101 -2.33 1.93 20.56
N GLU A 102 -2.42 0.97 19.66
CA GLU A 102 -2.65 -0.43 20.00
C GLU A 102 -1.53 -1.30 19.47
N VAL A 103 -1.06 -2.25 20.31
CA VAL A 103 0.05 -3.17 19.99
C VAL A 103 -0.39 -4.60 20.29
N TRP A 104 -0.24 -5.49 19.31
CA TRP A 104 -0.49 -6.92 19.42
C TRP A 104 0.83 -7.69 19.39
N LEU A 105 1.14 -8.38 20.47
CA LEU A 105 2.40 -9.09 20.69
C LEU A 105 2.15 -10.61 20.71
N PRO A 106 2.62 -11.38 19.72
CA PRO A 106 2.50 -12.86 19.76
C PRO A 106 3.01 -13.43 21.08
N ARG A 107 2.24 -14.26 21.75
CA ARG A 107 2.67 -14.93 23.01
C ARG A 107 3.69 -16.03 22.76
N GLN A 108 3.69 -16.59 21.56
CA GLN A 108 4.64 -17.61 21.10
C GLN A 108 5.04 -17.34 19.66
N ASN A 109 6.15 -17.90 19.23
CA ASN A 109 6.63 -17.83 17.85
C ASN A 109 6.82 -16.40 17.31
N TRP A 110 7.14 -15.44 18.17
CA TRP A 110 7.53 -14.12 17.70
C TRP A 110 8.76 -14.26 16.78
N ASN A 111 8.68 -13.72 15.57
CA ASN A 111 9.74 -13.83 14.57
C ASN A 111 10.91 -12.83 14.76
N GLY A 112 10.90 -12.05 15.86
CA GLY A 112 11.91 -11.01 16.14
C GLY A 112 11.72 -9.72 15.35
N ARG A 113 10.56 -9.51 14.72
CA ARG A 113 10.26 -8.36 13.87
C ARG A 113 9.12 -7.53 14.44
N PHE A 114 9.15 -6.23 14.10
CA PHE A 114 8.06 -5.29 14.39
C PHE A 114 7.42 -4.83 13.09
N LEU A 115 6.08 -4.70 13.07
CA LEU A 115 5.30 -4.19 11.96
C LEU A 115 4.40 -3.05 12.43
N GLY A 116 4.71 -1.82 11.99
CA GLY A 116 3.77 -0.71 12.02
C GLY A 116 2.82 -0.80 10.84
N THR A 117 1.55 -0.49 11.06
CA THR A 117 0.52 -0.57 10.01
C THR A 117 -0.18 0.76 9.81
N GLY A 118 -0.52 1.07 8.56
CA GLY A 118 -1.18 2.31 8.17
C GLY A 118 -2.69 2.24 8.25
N ASN A 119 -3.32 3.42 8.15
CA ASN A 119 -4.77 3.62 8.21
C ASN A 119 -5.37 3.88 6.83
N GLY A 120 -6.71 3.98 6.77
CA GLY A 120 -7.46 4.37 5.58
C GLY A 120 -8.29 5.64 5.80
N GLY A 121 -8.66 6.31 4.70
CA GLY A 121 -9.58 7.45 4.70
C GLY A 121 -9.13 8.63 5.55
N GLY A 122 -10.07 9.20 6.30
CA GLY A 122 -9.83 10.28 7.27
C GLY A 122 -9.28 9.82 8.61
N ALA A 123 -8.97 8.55 8.78
CA ALA A 123 -8.57 7.90 10.02
C ALA A 123 -9.60 8.01 11.17
N GLY A 124 -9.16 8.13 12.42
CA GLY A 124 -10.05 8.11 13.58
C GLY A 124 -10.38 6.70 14.07
N SER A 125 -9.70 5.66 13.52
CA SER A 125 -9.89 4.26 13.93
C SER A 125 -8.62 3.45 13.72
N ILE A 126 -8.46 2.41 14.53
CA ILE A 126 -7.35 1.45 14.42
C ILE A 126 -7.67 0.42 13.33
N ALA A 127 -6.71 0.16 12.44
CA ALA A 127 -6.85 -0.77 11.32
C ALA A 127 -6.56 -2.22 11.74
N TYR A 128 -7.49 -2.84 12.46
CA TYR A 128 -7.31 -4.19 12.99
C TYR A 128 -7.15 -5.25 11.92
N ILE A 129 -8.08 -5.28 10.95
CA ILE A 129 -8.20 -6.36 9.95
C ILE A 129 -7.17 -6.15 8.85
N THR A 130 -7.05 -4.94 8.33
CA THR A 130 -6.29 -4.62 7.12
C THR A 130 -4.78 -4.50 7.33
N GLY A 131 -4.29 -4.70 8.55
CA GLY A 131 -2.88 -4.56 8.89
C GLY A 131 -2.45 -5.42 10.08
N MET A 132 -2.95 -5.11 11.29
CA MET A 132 -2.45 -5.74 12.54
C MET A 132 -2.64 -7.25 12.56
N ALA A 133 -3.82 -7.76 12.17
CA ALA A 133 -4.13 -9.19 12.17
C ALA A 133 -3.21 -9.97 11.24
N GLU A 134 -2.96 -9.44 10.06
CA GLU A 134 -2.11 -10.10 9.06
C GLU A 134 -0.64 -10.13 9.49
N GLY A 135 -0.16 -9.06 10.14
CA GLY A 135 1.16 -9.05 10.78
C GLY A 135 1.27 -10.09 11.88
N LEU A 136 0.27 -10.15 12.77
CA LEU A 136 0.24 -11.11 13.88
C LEU A 136 0.24 -12.57 13.39
N LYS A 137 -0.56 -12.91 12.35
CA LYS A 137 -0.58 -14.25 11.74
C LYS A 137 0.77 -14.65 11.14
N ARG A 138 1.60 -13.68 10.73
CA ARG A 138 2.97 -13.89 10.25
C ARG A 138 4.04 -13.84 11.36
N GLY A 139 3.61 -13.75 12.63
CA GLY A 139 4.50 -13.75 13.80
C GLY A 139 5.18 -12.41 14.09
N PHE A 140 4.73 -11.31 13.52
CA PHE A 140 5.20 -9.96 13.87
C PHE A 140 4.55 -9.45 15.16
N ALA A 141 5.30 -8.67 15.94
CA ALA A 141 4.70 -7.71 16.85
C ALA A 141 4.11 -6.58 16.01
N SER A 142 2.79 -6.38 16.05
CA SER A 142 2.09 -5.44 15.16
C SER A 142 1.51 -4.27 15.94
N ALA A 143 1.55 -3.06 15.35
CA ALA A 143 0.98 -1.86 15.96
C ALA A 143 0.20 -1.01 14.95
N ASN A 144 -0.79 -0.28 15.46
CA ASN A 144 -1.53 0.74 14.72
C ASN A 144 -1.94 1.88 15.66
N THR A 145 -2.43 2.99 15.10
CA THR A 145 -2.87 4.18 15.84
C THR A 145 -4.12 4.79 15.22
N ASP A 146 -4.89 5.53 16.00
CA ASP A 146 -6.06 6.30 15.53
C ASP A 146 -5.69 7.68 14.95
N LEU A 147 -4.41 7.99 14.87
CA LEU A 147 -3.85 9.27 14.42
C LEU A 147 -4.26 10.49 15.23
N GLY A 148 -4.82 10.30 16.42
CA GLY A 148 -5.31 11.40 17.26
C GLY A 148 -6.56 12.11 16.73
N THR A 149 -7.27 11.48 15.78
CA THR A 149 -8.48 12.02 15.15
C THR A 149 -9.74 11.20 15.44
N ALA A 150 -9.65 10.25 16.38
CA ALA A 150 -10.82 9.49 16.85
C ALA A 150 -11.76 10.36 17.68
N PRO A 151 -13.08 10.10 17.66
CA PRO A 151 -13.78 9.25 16.70
C PRO A 151 -14.17 9.99 15.42
N ASP A 152 -13.93 11.29 15.32
CA ASP A 152 -14.32 12.15 14.20
C ASP A 152 -13.18 13.12 13.85
N PRO A 153 -12.68 13.15 12.60
CA PRO A 153 -11.65 14.10 12.17
C PRO A 153 -12.07 15.57 12.28
N ASN A 154 -13.35 15.90 12.39
CA ASN A 154 -13.80 17.27 12.68
C ASN A 154 -13.35 17.77 14.07
N LEU A 155 -13.00 16.87 14.99
CA LEU A 155 -12.39 17.24 16.28
C LEU A 155 -11.02 17.91 16.14
N ALA A 156 -10.41 17.89 14.95
CA ALA A 156 -9.16 18.57 14.66
C ALA A 156 -9.36 20.00 14.07
N ILE A 157 -10.60 20.46 13.88
CA ILE A 157 -10.87 21.85 13.48
C ILE A 157 -10.33 22.79 14.56
N ASP A 158 -9.53 23.78 14.15
CA ASP A 158 -8.83 24.73 15.03
C ASP A 158 -7.80 24.11 16.00
N HIS A 159 -7.39 22.86 15.78
CA HIS A 159 -6.40 22.12 16.56
C HIS A 159 -5.15 21.76 15.73
N PRO A 160 -4.21 22.68 15.46
CA PRO A 160 -3.05 22.43 14.58
C PRO A 160 -2.14 21.28 15.05
N GLU A 161 -2.07 21.01 16.37
CA GLU A 161 -1.28 19.88 16.86
C GLU A 161 -1.87 18.52 16.42
N ARG A 162 -3.18 18.40 16.34
CA ARG A 162 -3.87 17.21 15.80
C ARG A 162 -3.66 17.05 14.30
N TRP A 163 -3.47 18.15 13.54
CA TRP A 163 -3.09 18.06 12.13
C TRP A 163 -1.70 17.42 11.98
N ARG A 164 -0.75 17.78 12.88
CA ARG A 164 0.59 17.17 12.92
C ARG A 164 0.53 15.71 13.34
N ASP A 165 -0.32 15.38 14.32
CA ASP A 165 -0.56 13.99 14.71
C ASP A 165 -1.03 13.17 13.53
N PHE A 166 -2.08 13.62 12.86
CA PHE A 166 -2.62 12.97 11.67
C PHE A 166 -1.60 12.89 10.52
N GLY A 167 -0.90 13.96 10.22
CA GLY A 167 -0.02 14.06 9.07
C GLY A 167 1.24 13.18 9.17
N TYR A 168 1.80 13.04 10.38
CA TYR A 168 3.07 12.33 10.54
C TYR A 168 3.39 11.86 11.97
N ARG A 169 3.06 12.65 13.03
CA ARG A 169 3.61 12.43 14.38
C ARG A 169 3.06 11.16 15.03
N ALA A 170 1.76 10.87 14.90
CA ALA A 170 1.16 9.71 15.54
C ALA A 170 1.76 8.37 15.08
N ASN A 171 2.19 8.27 13.83
CA ASN A 171 2.87 7.06 13.34
C ASN A 171 4.26 6.88 13.95
N HIS A 172 4.98 7.96 14.19
CA HIS A 172 6.24 7.92 14.92
C HIS A 172 6.02 7.51 16.37
N GLU A 173 5.09 8.13 17.08
CA GLU A 173 4.71 7.78 18.45
C GLU A 173 4.30 6.31 18.58
N MET A 174 3.49 5.81 17.66
CA MET A 174 3.13 4.39 17.57
C MET A 174 4.37 3.50 17.42
N THR A 175 5.31 3.90 16.58
CA THR A 175 6.54 3.14 16.32
C THR A 175 7.41 3.06 17.56
N VAL A 176 7.64 4.19 18.23
CA VAL A 176 8.43 4.28 19.46
C VAL A 176 7.78 3.45 20.57
N ALA A 177 6.48 3.64 20.79
CA ALA A 177 5.72 2.89 21.79
C ALA A 177 5.71 1.38 21.50
N GLY A 178 5.43 0.98 20.26
CA GLY A 178 5.35 -0.42 19.85
C GLY A 178 6.68 -1.17 20.02
N LYS A 179 7.79 -0.55 19.61
CA LYS A 179 9.13 -1.12 19.80
C LYS A 179 9.50 -1.23 21.28
N ALA A 180 9.19 -0.21 22.09
CA ALA A 180 9.43 -0.23 23.54
C ALA A 180 8.64 -1.35 24.22
N LEU A 181 7.35 -1.52 23.88
CA LEU A 181 6.49 -2.57 24.41
C LEU A 181 6.93 -3.96 23.99
N ALA A 182 7.34 -4.15 22.72
CA ALA A 182 7.92 -5.41 22.28
C ALA A 182 9.20 -5.74 23.06
N THR A 183 10.07 -4.75 23.26
CA THR A 183 11.30 -4.92 24.05
C THR A 183 11.01 -5.28 25.51
N ALA A 184 10.05 -4.62 26.15
CA ALA A 184 9.64 -4.92 27.51
C ALA A 184 9.06 -6.33 27.65
N TYR A 185 8.23 -6.75 26.68
CA TYR A 185 7.53 -8.01 26.70
C TYR A 185 8.44 -9.21 26.43
N TYR A 186 9.30 -9.11 25.41
CA TYR A 186 10.19 -10.21 25.01
C TYR A 186 11.58 -10.14 25.68
N GLN A 187 11.88 -9.08 26.45
CA GLN A 187 13.22 -8.81 26.99
C GLN A 187 14.29 -8.81 25.88
N ALA A 188 13.88 -8.46 24.66
CA ALA A 188 14.73 -8.35 23.48
C ALA A 188 14.12 -7.33 22.52
N ALA A 189 14.91 -6.42 21.98
CA ALA A 189 14.47 -5.48 20.98
C ALA A 189 14.14 -6.19 19.64
N PRO A 190 13.17 -5.70 18.86
CA PRO A 190 12.98 -6.16 17.50
C PRO A 190 14.27 -5.99 16.67
N ARG A 191 14.68 -7.05 15.97
CA ARG A 191 15.89 -7.03 15.13
C ARG A 191 15.71 -6.16 13.89
N THR A 192 14.51 -6.24 13.30
CA THR A 192 14.13 -5.45 12.13
C THR A 192 12.71 -4.94 12.30
N SER A 193 12.45 -3.79 11.67
CA SER A 193 11.16 -3.11 11.74
C SER A 193 10.68 -2.78 10.36
N TYR A 194 9.39 -3.01 10.12
CA TYR A 194 8.71 -2.81 8.84
C TYR A 194 7.48 -1.94 9.03
N PHE A 195 7.11 -1.21 7.98
CA PHE A 195 5.83 -0.50 7.90
C PHE A 195 5.11 -0.91 6.63
N GLN A 196 3.80 -1.11 6.73
CA GLN A 196 2.95 -1.38 5.58
C GLN A 196 1.64 -0.61 5.68
N GLY A 197 1.29 0.13 4.62
CA GLY A 197 0.05 0.86 4.56
C GLY A 197 -0.37 1.20 3.13
N CYS A 198 -1.67 1.41 2.92
CA CYS A 198 -2.22 1.81 1.63
C CYS A 198 -3.13 3.03 1.78
N SER A 199 -3.30 3.84 0.72
CA SER A 199 -4.11 5.06 0.75
C SER A 199 -3.52 6.12 1.69
N THR A 200 -4.25 6.52 2.73
CA THR A 200 -3.70 7.29 3.85
C THR A 200 -2.48 6.58 4.45
N GLY A 201 -2.52 5.24 4.58
CA GLY A 201 -1.38 4.45 5.04
C GLY A 201 -0.19 4.49 4.08
N GLY A 202 -0.41 4.65 2.78
CA GLY A 202 0.64 4.90 1.80
C GLY A 202 1.27 6.28 1.94
N GLN A 203 0.48 7.32 2.22
CA GLN A 203 0.98 8.65 2.57
C GLN A 203 1.80 8.61 3.86
N GLN A 204 1.33 7.90 4.88
CA GLN A 204 2.04 7.69 6.14
C GLN A 204 3.39 6.99 5.90
N ALA A 205 3.42 5.96 5.05
CA ALA A 205 4.63 5.23 4.67
C ALA A 205 5.68 6.16 4.07
N LEU A 206 5.29 7.03 3.12
CA LEU A 206 6.21 8.00 2.53
C LEU A 206 6.61 9.09 3.52
N SER A 207 5.68 9.58 4.34
CA SER A 207 5.96 10.57 5.38
C SER A 207 6.99 10.05 6.40
N ILE A 208 6.89 8.78 6.80
CA ILE A 208 7.86 8.14 7.69
C ILE A 208 9.24 8.06 7.02
N ALA A 209 9.32 7.62 5.77
CA ALA A 209 10.60 7.53 5.05
C ALA A 209 11.30 8.89 4.95
N GLN A 210 10.53 9.97 4.78
CA GLN A 210 11.00 11.35 4.65
C GLN A 210 11.41 11.97 5.99
N ARG A 211 10.57 11.82 7.02
CA ARG A 211 10.69 12.56 8.30
C ARG A 211 11.37 11.78 9.42
N TYR A 212 11.17 10.45 9.43
CA TYR A 212 11.66 9.54 10.47
C TYR A 212 12.42 8.35 9.86
N PRO A 213 13.49 8.62 9.11
CA PRO A 213 14.20 7.62 8.32
C PRO A 213 14.85 6.50 9.14
N ASP A 214 14.91 6.66 10.47
CA ASP A 214 15.46 5.67 11.40
C ASP A 214 14.40 4.70 11.95
N ASP A 215 13.11 4.97 11.69
CA ASP A 215 12.03 4.19 12.30
C ASP A 215 11.92 2.77 11.72
N TYR A 216 12.17 2.60 10.43
CA TYR A 216 11.95 1.33 9.75
C TYR A 216 13.06 0.97 8.77
N HIS A 217 13.37 -0.33 8.71
CA HIS A 217 14.31 -0.89 7.74
C HIS A 217 13.67 -1.14 6.38
N GLY A 218 12.36 -1.44 6.36
CA GLY A 218 11.60 -1.69 5.14
C GLY A 218 10.20 -1.09 5.21
N ILE A 219 9.78 -0.44 4.13
CA ILE A 219 8.50 0.26 4.03
C ILE A 219 7.77 -0.18 2.76
N VAL A 220 6.49 -0.56 2.89
CA VAL A 220 5.59 -0.86 1.77
C VAL A 220 4.49 0.21 1.72
N ALA A 221 4.51 1.04 0.67
CA ALA A 221 3.61 2.15 0.45
C ALA A 221 2.63 1.83 -0.70
N GLY A 222 1.39 1.49 -0.39
CA GLY A 222 0.36 1.22 -1.38
C GLY A 222 -0.45 2.48 -1.72
N ALA A 223 -0.76 2.69 -2.99
CA ALA A 223 -1.62 3.76 -3.49
C ALA A 223 -1.52 5.06 -2.65
N PRO A 224 -0.30 5.64 -2.52
CA PRO A 224 -0.04 6.68 -1.53
C PRO A 224 -0.81 7.97 -1.84
N ALA A 225 -1.64 8.40 -0.90
CA ALA A 225 -2.31 9.70 -0.95
C ALA A 225 -1.32 10.82 -0.54
N ASN A 226 -0.11 10.82 -1.10
CA ASN A 226 1.03 11.62 -0.67
C ASN A 226 0.90 13.10 -0.99
N ASN A 227 0.27 13.46 -2.10
CA ASN A 227 -0.05 14.84 -2.47
C ASN A 227 -1.50 15.16 -2.01
N ARG A 228 -1.71 15.12 -0.71
CA ARG A 228 -3.04 15.01 -0.11
C ARG A 228 -3.94 16.22 -0.36
N THR A 229 -3.43 17.43 -0.23
CA THR A 229 -4.22 18.66 -0.44
C THR A 229 -4.76 18.71 -1.87
N HIS A 230 -3.97 18.31 -2.84
CA HIS A 230 -4.32 18.35 -4.26
C HIS A 230 -5.16 17.14 -4.69
N LEU A 231 -4.91 15.95 -4.12
CA LEU A 231 -5.78 14.78 -4.30
C LEU A 231 -7.22 15.07 -3.85
N HIS A 232 -7.40 15.66 -2.67
CA HIS A 232 -8.73 16.00 -2.18
C HIS A 232 -9.40 17.11 -3.01
N THR A 233 -8.62 18.01 -3.62
CA THR A 233 -9.13 18.96 -4.61
C THR A 233 -9.66 18.23 -5.85
N MET A 234 -9.01 17.16 -6.30
CA MET A 234 -9.53 16.32 -7.39
C MET A 234 -10.90 15.72 -7.01
N PHE A 235 -11.06 15.22 -5.78
CA PHE A 235 -12.36 14.69 -5.34
C PHE A 235 -13.48 15.74 -5.42
N ILE A 236 -13.22 16.98 -4.95
CA ILE A 236 -14.22 18.05 -5.04
C ILE A 236 -14.48 18.46 -6.49
N HIS A 237 -13.43 18.53 -7.32
CA HIS A 237 -13.56 18.81 -8.74
C HIS A 237 -14.46 17.80 -9.45
N ASN A 238 -14.23 16.52 -9.21
CA ASN A 238 -15.05 15.44 -9.77
C ASN A 238 -16.50 15.53 -9.29
N LEU A 239 -16.70 15.77 -7.97
CA LEU A 239 -18.04 15.96 -7.41
C LEU A 239 -18.77 17.13 -8.05
N GLN A 240 -18.12 18.30 -8.17
CA GLN A 240 -18.71 19.48 -8.82
C GLN A 240 -19.08 19.20 -10.27
N ALA A 241 -18.21 18.49 -11.03
CA ALA A 241 -18.49 18.12 -12.42
C ALA A 241 -19.68 17.17 -12.54
N LEU A 242 -19.75 16.15 -11.70
CA LEU A 242 -20.78 15.11 -11.76
C LEU A 242 -22.14 15.54 -11.17
N THR A 243 -22.18 16.56 -10.32
CA THR A 243 -23.41 17.13 -9.75
C THR A 243 -23.93 18.34 -10.52
N ALA A 244 -23.25 18.76 -11.59
CA ALA A 244 -23.76 19.80 -12.48
C ALA A 244 -25.11 19.38 -13.12
N PRO A 245 -26.00 20.32 -13.46
CA PRO A 245 -27.29 19.99 -14.05
C PRO A 245 -27.20 19.06 -15.27
N GLY A 246 -27.82 17.90 -15.21
CA GLY A 246 -27.84 16.89 -16.27
C GLY A 246 -26.53 16.11 -16.46
N ALA A 247 -25.56 16.23 -15.55
CA ALA A 247 -24.24 15.62 -15.68
C ALA A 247 -24.10 14.25 -14.98
N ALA A 248 -25.07 13.85 -14.16
CA ALA A 248 -25.02 12.60 -13.40
C ALA A 248 -24.89 11.38 -14.34
N LEU A 249 -23.99 10.45 -13.95
CA LEU A 249 -23.71 9.22 -14.68
C LEU A 249 -24.26 8.02 -13.88
N SER A 250 -25.17 7.25 -14.49
CA SER A 250 -25.62 5.97 -13.93
C SER A 250 -24.51 4.93 -13.97
N GLN A 251 -24.60 3.89 -13.15
CA GLN A 251 -23.67 2.76 -13.22
C GLN A 251 -23.70 2.08 -14.58
N GLY A 252 -24.88 2.02 -15.24
CA GLY A 252 -25.00 1.48 -16.59
C GLY A 252 -24.21 2.28 -17.62
N LYS A 253 -24.24 3.62 -17.55
CA LYS A 253 -23.43 4.49 -18.40
C LYS A 253 -21.92 4.32 -18.13
N LEU A 254 -21.50 4.21 -16.85
CA LEU A 254 -20.11 3.96 -16.50
C LEU A 254 -19.63 2.60 -17.03
N ASN A 255 -20.47 1.57 -16.95
CA ASN A 255 -20.18 0.25 -17.52
C ASN A 255 -20.05 0.32 -19.05
N MET A 256 -20.92 1.06 -19.72
CA MET A 256 -20.85 1.28 -21.18
C MET A 256 -19.56 1.98 -21.58
N VAL A 257 -19.16 3.03 -20.86
CA VAL A 257 -17.90 3.75 -21.10
C VAL A 257 -16.70 2.81 -20.94
N THR A 258 -16.60 2.11 -19.80
CA THR A 258 -15.52 1.14 -19.56
C THR A 258 -15.47 0.08 -20.67
N ALA A 259 -16.61 -0.48 -21.08
CA ALA A 259 -16.66 -1.47 -22.16
C ALA A 259 -16.12 -0.91 -23.49
N LYS A 260 -16.39 0.35 -23.83
CA LYS A 260 -15.86 1.00 -25.05
C LYS A 260 -14.35 1.22 -24.96
N VAL A 261 -13.86 1.65 -23.81
CA VAL A 261 -12.42 1.80 -23.55
C VAL A 261 -11.71 0.45 -23.71
N LEU A 262 -12.21 -0.59 -23.05
CA LEU A 262 -11.61 -1.93 -23.11
C LEU A 262 -11.60 -2.49 -24.52
N ALA A 263 -12.70 -2.36 -25.27
CA ALA A 263 -12.79 -2.80 -26.67
C ALA A 263 -11.75 -2.10 -27.58
N THR A 264 -11.33 -0.88 -27.24
CA THR A 264 -10.33 -0.13 -27.99
C THR A 264 -8.91 -0.53 -27.65
N CYS A 265 -8.60 -0.81 -26.37
CA CYS A 265 -7.25 -0.82 -25.83
C CYS A 265 -6.75 -2.18 -25.34
N VAL A 266 -7.63 -3.11 -24.95
CA VAL A 266 -7.21 -4.44 -24.46
C VAL A 266 -6.40 -5.19 -25.52
N GLY A 267 -5.34 -5.84 -25.09
CA GLY A 267 -4.38 -6.53 -25.95
C GLY A 267 -3.38 -5.64 -26.68
N LYS A 268 -3.55 -4.30 -26.63
CA LYS A 268 -2.59 -3.32 -27.17
C LYS A 268 -1.75 -2.66 -26.08
N ASP A 269 -2.16 -2.83 -24.84
CA ASP A 269 -1.61 -2.24 -23.62
C ASP A 269 -0.56 -3.13 -22.92
N GLY A 270 -0.20 -4.25 -23.54
CA GLY A 270 0.71 -5.26 -22.99
C GLY A 270 -0.02 -6.45 -22.34
N GLY A 271 -1.30 -6.31 -22.04
CA GLY A 271 -2.15 -7.37 -21.50
C GLY A 271 -2.54 -8.43 -22.50
N ALA A 272 -3.26 -9.47 -22.05
CA ALA A 272 -3.82 -10.48 -22.92
C ALA A 272 -5.06 -9.95 -23.66
N PRO A 273 -5.33 -10.41 -24.90
CA PRO A 273 -6.53 -9.98 -25.66
C PRO A 273 -7.86 -10.33 -24.98
N THR A 274 -7.85 -11.22 -24.01
CA THR A 274 -9.02 -11.67 -23.25
C THR A 274 -9.21 -10.98 -21.91
N ASP A 275 -8.37 -9.97 -21.61
CA ASP A 275 -8.45 -9.26 -20.34
C ASP A 275 -9.71 -8.42 -20.23
N THR A 276 -10.21 -8.28 -19.01
CA THR A 276 -11.35 -7.44 -18.64
C THR A 276 -10.92 -6.13 -17.98
N PHE A 277 -9.66 -5.77 -18.12
CA PHE A 277 -9.03 -4.57 -17.56
C PHE A 277 -7.82 -4.15 -18.41
N LEU A 278 -7.32 -2.95 -18.19
CA LEU A 278 -6.08 -2.49 -18.82
C LEU A 278 -4.87 -2.87 -17.96
N THR A 279 -3.87 -3.45 -18.60
CA THR A 279 -2.57 -3.76 -17.97
C THR A 279 -1.74 -2.49 -17.77
N ASP A 280 -1.62 -1.67 -18.83
CA ASP A 280 -0.96 -0.36 -18.77
C ASP A 280 -1.80 0.69 -19.51
N PRO A 281 -2.68 1.44 -18.79
CA PRO A 281 -3.53 2.46 -19.40
C PRO A 281 -2.78 3.58 -20.13
N ARG A 282 -1.49 3.80 -19.85
CA ARG A 282 -0.67 4.81 -20.55
C ARG A 282 -0.48 4.47 -22.04
N ARG A 283 -0.69 3.23 -22.41
CA ARG A 283 -0.60 2.71 -23.78
C ARG A 283 -1.96 2.68 -24.49
N CYS A 284 -3.01 3.16 -23.81
CA CYS A 284 -4.35 3.27 -24.34
C CYS A 284 -4.58 4.69 -24.89
N SER A 285 -4.71 4.82 -26.19
CA SER A 285 -5.13 6.07 -26.83
C SER A 285 -6.63 5.98 -27.14
N PHE A 286 -7.46 6.41 -26.18
CA PHE A 286 -8.91 6.42 -26.33
C PHE A 286 -9.43 7.84 -26.60
N ASP A 287 -10.20 8.00 -27.68
CA ASP A 287 -10.86 9.27 -28.01
C ASP A 287 -12.27 9.30 -27.40
N PRO A 288 -12.54 10.15 -26.39
CA PRO A 288 -13.86 10.25 -25.78
C PRO A 288 -14.97 10.68 -26.73
N GLU A 289 -14.64 11.33 -27.85
CA GLU A 289 -15.62 11.75 -28.85
C GLU A 289 -16.22 10.56 -29.62
N THR A 290 -15.63 9.37 -29.54
CA THR A 290 -16.15 8.12 -30.11
C THR A 290 -17.22 7.47 -29.25
N LEU A 291 -17.46 7.95 -28.03
CA LEU A 291 -18.54 7.45 -27.17
C LEU A 291 -19.91 7.74 -27.79
N PRO A 292 -20.87 6.81 -27.65
CA PRO A 292 -22.23 7.01 -28.16
C PRO A 292 -22.86 8.26 -27.54
N LYS A 293 -23.37 9.16 -28.38
CA LYS A 293 -24.06 10.40 -27.97
C LYS A 293 -25.57 10.19 -28.05
N CYS A 294 -26.28 10.60 -27.00
CA CYS A 294 -27.73 10.54 -26.97
C CYS A 294 -28.35 11.48 -28.00
N SER A 295 -29.47 11.06 -28.61
CA SER A 295 -30.22 11.85 -29.60
C SER A 295 -31.63 12.17 -29.08
N GLY A 296 -32.09 13.38 -29.35
CA GLY A 296 -33.42 13.84 -28.94
C GLY A 296 -33.60 13.85 -27.44
N ALA A 297 -34.67 13.26 -26.93
CA ALA A 297 -34.98 13.16 -25.50
C ALA A 297 -34.46 11.85 -24.86
N THR A 298 -33.68 11.05 -25.58
CA THR A 298 -33.11 9.80 -25.06
C THR A 298 -32.03 10.12 -24.01
N ASP A 299 -32.14 9.50 -22.84
CA ASP A 299 -31.13 9.50 -21.80
C ASP A 299 -31.15 8.14 -21.07
N ASP A 300 -30.59 7.12 -21.71
CA ASP A 300 -30.49 5.75 -21.20
C ASP A 300 -29.02 5.31 -21.06
N ASP A 301 -28.80 4.08 -20.61
CA ASP A 301 -27.46 3.55 -20.33
C ASP A 301 -26.62 3.24 -21.59
N THR A 302 -27.14 3.49 -22.79
CA THR A 302 -26.47 3.18 -24.07
C THR A 302 -25.75 4.38 -24.67
N CYS A 303 -25.96 5.60 -24.15
CA CYS A 303 -25.39 6.84 -24.68
C CYS A 303 -25.11 7.86 -23.59
N LEU A 304 -24.35 8.90 -23.92
CA LEU A 304 -24.07 10.07 -23.05
C LEU A 304 -24.72 11.33 -23.63
N THR A 305 -25.34 12.12 -22.78
CA THR A 305 -25.73 13.50 -23.10
C THR A 305 -24.50 14.40 -23.14
N THR A 306 -24.60 15.60 -23.70
CA THR A 306 -23.48 16.57 -23.71
C THR A 306 -22.99 16.92 -22.29
N PRO A 307 -23.87 17.20 -21.30
CA PRO A 307 -23.41 17.43 -19.93
C PRO A 307 -22.68 16.22 -19.32
N GLN A 308 -23.15 15.01 -19.54
CA GLN A 308 -22.53 13.77 -19.05
C GLN A 308 -21.15 13.54 -19.66
N LEU A 309 -20.99 13.71 -20.98
CA LEU A 309 -19.69 13.61 -21.65
C LEU A 309 -18.71 14.68 -21.14
N THR A 310 -19.20 15.90 -20.93
CA THR A 310 -18.39 16.99 -20.38
C THR A 310 -17.89 16.65 -18.95
N ALA A 311 -18.78 16.14 -18.09
CA ALA A 311 -18.40 15.72 -16.74
C ALA A 311 -17.40 14.57 -16.74
N LEU A 312 -17.62 13.55 -17.59
CA LEU A 312 -16.69 12.43 -17.73
C LEU A 312 -15.29 12.91 -18.14
N LYS A 313 -15.21 13.77 -19.17
CA LYS A 313 -13.93 14.37 -19.61
C LYS A 313 -13.25 15.15 -18.49
N ALA A 314 -14.01 15.91 -17.71
CA ALA A 314 -13.47 16.65 -16.57
C ALA A 314 -12.83 15.72 -15.53
N THR A 315 -13.41 14.54 -15.27
CA THR A 315 -12.81 13.56 -14.35
C THR A 315 -11.52 12.94 -14.90
N TRP A 316 -11.42 12.72 -16.20
CA TRP A 316 -10.20 12.21 -16.85
C TRP A 316 -9.11 13.27 -16.98
N ASP A 317 -9.50 14.53 -17.18
CA ASP A 317 -8.56 15.65 -17.29
C ASP A 317 -7.97 16.06 -15.94
N GLY A 318 -8.74 15.89 -14.85
CA GLY A 318 -8.37 16.34 -13.51
C GLY A 318 -8.45 17.88 -13.32
N PRO A 319 -8.28 18.36 -12.07
CA PRO A 319 -8.44 19.77 -11.76
C PRO A 319 -7.30 20.63 -12.31
N VAL A 320 -7.68 21.78 -12.87
CA VAL A 320 -6.77 22.86 -13.24
C VAL A 320 -7.15 24.13 -12.48
N ASN A 321 -6.17 24.95 -12.18
CA ASN A 321 -6.40 26.28 -11.61
C ASN A 321 -7.09 27.17 -12.65
N PRO A 322 -8.28 27.72 -12.36
CA PRO A 322 -9.05 28.46 -13.37
C PRO A 322 -8.40 29.79 -13.78
N ARG A 323 -7.53 30.36 -12.96
CA ARG A 323 -6.83 31.60 -13.23
C ARG A 323 -5.54 31.42 -14.04
N THR A 324 -4.76 30.36 -13.72
CA THR A 324 -3.44 30.14 -14.34
C THR A 324 -3.44 29.08 -15.43
N GLY A 325 -4.45 28.21 -15.48
CA GLY A 325 -4.49 27.05 -16.36
C GLY A 325 -3.56 25.91 -15.91
N GLU A 326 -2.85 26.06 -14.80
CA GLU A 326 -1.93 25.05 -14.29
C GLU A 326 -2.67 23.84 -13.71
N ARG A 327 -2.19 22.65 -14.01
CA ARG A 327 -2.74 21.40 -13.47
C ARG A 327 -2.47 21.29 -11.97
N ILE A 328 -3.53 21.09 -11.18
CA ILE A 328 -3.45 20.90 -9.73
C ILE A 328 -3.15 19.43 -9.40
N PHE A 329 -3.83 18.51 -10.07
CA PHE A 329 -3.66 17.08 -9.87
C PHE A 329 -4.00 16.30 -11.15
N SER A 330 -3.57 15.03 -11.25
CA SER A 330 -3.93 14.15 -12.36
C SER A 330 -5.43 13.79 -12.33
N GLY A 331 -5.97 13.45 -13.50
CA GLY A 331 -7.30 12.88 -13.61
C GLY A 331 -7.33 11.39 -13.28
N LEU A 332 -8.53 10.83 -13.35
CA LEU A 332 -8.78 9.41 -13.11
C LEU A 332 -8.26 8.53 -14.26
N PRO A 333 -7.87 7.28 -13.98
CA PRO A 333 -7.44 6.35 -15.01
C PRO A 333 -8.57 6.01 -15.97
N VAL A 334 -8.32 6.14 -17.27
CA VAL A 334 -9.24 5.64 -18.32
C VAL A 334 -9.35 4.13 -18.22
N GLY A 335 -10.58 3.59 -18.27
CA GLY A 335 -10.87 2.17 -18.08
C GLY A 335 -11.19 1.77 -16.62
N SER A 336 -11.26 2.75 -15.72
CA SER A 336 -11.63 2.55 -14.31
C SER A 336 -13.06 3.00 -13.95
N GLU A 337 -13.85 3.42 -14.93
CA GLU A 337 -15.13 4.12 -14.72
C GLU A 337 -16.14 3.25 -13.98
N SER A 338 -16.18 1.94 -14.29
CA SER A 338 -17.10 0.99 -13.66
C SER A 338 -16.69 0.52 -12.26
N ALA A 339 -15.53 0.97 -11.74
CA ALA A 339 -15.04 0.53 -10.44
C ALA A 339 -16.01 0.92 -9.31
N VAL A 340 -16.34 -0.06 -8.46
CA VAL A 340 -17.39 0.03 -7.44
C VAL A 340 -17.15 1.10 -6.37
N LEU A 341 -15.89 1.44 -6.09
CA LEU A 341 -15.56 2.51 -5.13
C LEU A 341 -15.77 3.91 -5.65
N GLY A 342 -16.50 4.11 -6.69
CA GLY A 342 -16.95 5.37 -7.28
C GLY A 342 -16.58 6.72 -6.64
N LEU A 343 -15.50 6.78 -5.86
CA LEU A 343 -15.01 7.99 -5.20
C LEU A 343 -14.74 9.12 -6.21
N GLY A 344 -14.54 8.74 -7.46
CA GLY A 344 -14.35 9.67 -8.55
C GLY A 344 -15.59 9.93 -9.39
N PHE A 345 -16.55 8.98 -9.46
CA PHE A 345 -17.66 9.04 -10.43
C PHE A 345 -19.05 9.17 -9.80
N GLN A 346 -19.18 9.14 -8.48
CA GLN A 346 -20.47 9.32 -7.81
C GLN A 346 -20.83 10.79 -7.69
N GLY A 347 -21.91 11.18 -8.38
CA GLY A 347 -22.48 12.52 -8.27
C GLY A 347 -23.39 12.73 -7.05
N ASP A 348 -23.55 11.72 -6.17
CA ASP A 348 -24.42 11.82 -4.99
C ASP A 348 -23.60 12.33 -3.79
N THR A 349 -23.92 13.55 -3.36
CA THR A 349 -23.30 14.22 -2.21
C THR A 349 -23.64 13.59 -0.87
N THR A 350 -24.70 12.78 -0.78
CA THR A 350 -25.12 12.14 0.47
C THR A 350 -24.27 10.92 0.80
N SER A 351 -23.70 10.28 -0.20
CA SER A 351 -22.82 9.12 -0.04
C SER A 351 -21.34 9.48 0.11
N TRP A 352 -20.96 10.73 -0.09
CA TRP A 352 -19.60 11.18 0.11
C TRP A 352 -19.26 11.20 1.60
N PRO A 353 -18.27 10.41 2.06
CA PRO A 353 -17.90 10.42 3.46
C PRO A 353 -17.43 11.80 3.87
N ALA A 354 -17.83 12.27 5.04
CA ALA A 354 -17.30 13.48 5.65
C ALA A 354 -15.75 13.52 5.68
N GLN A 355 -15.15 12.35 5.69
CA GLN A 355 -13.71 12.08 5.56
C GLN A 355 -13.04 12.69 4.33
N GLN A 356 -13.76 12.99 3.25
CA GLN A 356 -13.18 13.61 2.05
C GLN A 356 -13.03 15.12 2.17
N PHE A 357 -13.75 15.73 3.11
CA PHE A 357 -13.81 17.19 3.24
C PHE A 357 -13.20 17.76 4.53
N TYR A 358 -12.88 16.92 5.50
CA TYR A 358 -12.43 17.36 6.83
C TYR A 358 -11.23 18.32 6.77
N MET A 359 -10.26 18.08 5.92
CA MET A 359 -9.05 18.89 5.86
C MET A 359 -9.32 20.32 5.37
N PHE A 360 -10.32 20.54 4.50
CA PHE A 360 -10.70 21.89 4.09
C PHE A 360 -11.39 22.64 5.24
N LYS A 361 -12.12 21.93 6.12
CA LYS A 361 -12.63 22.51 7.37
C LYS A 361 -11.50 22.84 8.34
N TRP A 362 -10.43 22.04 8.39
CA TRP A 362 -9.25 22.39 9.17
C TRP A 362 -8.60 23.69 8.66
N ALA A 363 -8.49 23.84 7.34
CA ALA A 363 -7.92 25.02 6.73
C ALA A 363 -8.78 26.27 6.84
N SER A 364 -10.12 26.13 6.72
CA SER A 364 -11.04 27.27 6.49
C SER A 364 -12.14 27.38 7.56
N GLY A 365 -12.15 26.51 8.57
CA GLY A 365 -13.14 26.51 9.65
C GLY A 365 -14.37 25.63 9.37
N SER A 366 -15.18 25.43 10.42
CA SER A 366 -16.34 24.53 10.40
C SER A 366 -17.41 24.86 9.36
N ASN A 367 -17.52 26.14 8.98
CA ASN A 367 -18.51 26.64 8.02
C ASN A 367 -18.11 26.43 6.55
N TRP A 368 -16.92 25.89 6.28
CA TRP A 368 -16.49 25.62 4.91
C TRP A 368 -17.47 24.66 4.21
N ASN A 369 -17.77 24.97 2.92
CA ASN A 369 -18.75 24.21 2.14
C ASN A 369 -18.14 23.89 0.74
N TYR A 370 -18.13 22.61 0.37
CA TYR A 370 -17.63 22.13 -0.91
C TYR A 370 -18.36 22.73 -2.13
N ALA A 371 -19.67 23.08 -2.02
CA ALA A 371 -20.42 23.64 -3.13
C ALA A 371 -19.90 25.02 -3.57
N THR A 372 -19.22 25.74 -2.69
CA THR A 372 -18.60 27.04 -2.96
C THR A 372 -17.09 26.97 -3.06
N PHE A 373 -16.52 25.76 -3.15
CA PHE A 373 -15.09 25.54 -3.23
C PHE A 373 -14.52 26.15 -4.52
N ASP A 374 -13.51 27.01 -4.34
CA ASP A 374 -12.77 27.68 -5.40
C ASP A 374 -11.36 27.11 -5.50
N LYS A 375 -11.03 26.51 -6.66
CA LYS A 375 -9.75 25.82 -6.90
C LYS A 375 -8.52 26.73 -6.91
N ASP A 376 -8.68 28.04 -6.91
CA ASP A 376 -7.58 29.00 -6.76
C ASP A 376 -7.47 29.45 -5.29
N ARG A 377 -8.48 30.14 -4.76
CA ARG A 377 -8.48 30.73 -3.43
C ARG A 377 -8.40 29.70 -2.30
N ASP A 378 -9.25 28.64 -2.37
CA ASP A 378 -9.34 27.67 -1.28
C ASP A 378 -8.15 26.73 -1.30
N MET A 379 -7.54 26.49 -2.48
CA MET A 379 -6.28 25.77 -2.58
C MET A 379 -5.11 26.53 -1.94
N ASP A 380 -4.97 27.82 -2.26
CA ASP A 380 -3.92 28.65 -1.64
C ASP A 380 -4.04 28.65 -0.11
N THR A 381 -5.28 28.67 0.43
CA THR A 381 -5.54 28.57 1.87
C THR A 381 -5.16 27.19 2.44
N ALA A 382 -5.55 26.12 1.76
CA ALA A 382 -5.24 24.76 2.18
C ALA A 382 -3.73 24.50 2.16
N ASP A 383 -3.05 24.90 1.10
CA ASP A 383 -1.61 24.71 0.95
C ASP A 383 -0.81 25.52 1.98
N ALA A 384 -1.16 26.78 2.20
CA ALA A 384 -0.49 27.61 3.19
C ALA A 384 -0.58 27.06 4.62
N ARG A 385 -1.67 26.36 4.97
CA ARG A 385 -1.90 25.85 6.33
C ARG A 385 -1.54 24.38 6.50
N LEU A 386 -1.71 23.55 5.47
CA LEU A 386 -1.73 22.11 5.60
C LEU A 386 -0.71 21.36 4.74
N ALA A 387 -0.26 21.91 3.60
CA ALA A 387 0.61 21.16 2.69
C ALA A 387 1.87 20.65 3.37
N SER A 388 2.57 21.49 4.12
CA SER A 388 3.78 21.10 4.86
C SER A 388 3.54 20.06 5.97
N ILE A 389 2.29 19.85 6.38
CA ILE A 389 1.88 18.90 7.42
C ILE A 389 1.38 17.59 6.79
N LEU A 390 0.48 17.70 5.81
CA LEU A 390 -0.26 16.56 5.27
C LEU A 390 0.37 15.94 4.03
N ASN A 391 1.10 16.75 3.21
CA ASN A 391 1.72 16.22 2.01
C ASN A 391 3.04 15.51 2.36
N ALA A 392 3.26 14.38 1.70
CA ALA A 392 4.47 13.58 1.78
C ALA A 392 5.13 13.53 0.38
N ASN A 393 5.42 14.71 -0.17
CA ASN A 393 5.91 14.92 -1.53
C ASN A 393 7.42 15.11 -1.64
N ASP A 394 8.13 15.16 -0.51
CA ASP A 394 9.58 15.31 -0.51
C ASP A 394 10.23 14.10 -1.21
N THR A 395 11.08 14.38 -2.18
CA THR A 395 11.81 13.39 -2.97
C THR A 395 13.23 13.15 -2.45
N ASP A 396 13.66 13.92 -1.45
CA ASP A 396 14.94 13.66 -0.78
C ASP A 396 14.81 12.53 0.24
N LEU A 397 15.11 11.33 -0.21
CA LEU A 397 15.18 10.11 0.60
C LEU A 397 16.63 9.75 0.96
N SER A 398 17.56 10.69 0.87
CA SER A 398 19.01 10.44 1.06
C SER A 398 19.33 9.86 2.44
N ARG A 399 18.70 10.36 3.50
CA ARG A 399 18.89 9.84 4.87
C ARG A 399 18.33 8.42 5.01
N PHE A 400 17.13 8.15 4.48
CA PHE A 400 16.54 6.82 4.50
C PHE A 400 17.41 5.80 3.74
N LYS A 401 17.90 6.19 2.55
CA LYS A 401 18.85 5.39 1.77
C LYS A 401 20.17 5.15 2.51
N ALA A 402 20.74 6.18 3.14
CA ALA A 402 21.99 6.08 3.89
C ALA A 402 21.89 5.13 5.10
N ASN A 403 20.72 5.07 5.75
CA ASN A 403 20.42 4.13 6.82
C ASN A 403 20.19 2.68 6.33
N GLY A 404 20.29 2.44 5.02
CA GLY A 404 20.05 1.12 4.42
C GLY A 404 18.57 0.80 4.21
N GLY A 405 17.68 1.76 4.40
CA GLY A 405 16.23 1.63 4.24
C GLY A 405 15.82 1.13 2.85
N LYS A 406 14.74 0.36 2.80
CA LYS A 406 14.15 -0.17 1.56
C LYS A 406 12.69 0.23 1.44
N LEU A 407 12.30 0.74 0.27
CA LEU A 407 10.95 1.20 -0.03
C LEU A 407 10.37 0.43 -1.22
N LEU A 408 9.24 -0.21 -1.02
CA LEU A 408 8.39 -0.72 -2.10
C LEU A 408 7.14 0.15 -2.18
N MET A 409 6.81 0.60 -3.38
CA MET A 409 5.57 1.33 -3.63
C MET A 409 4.75 0.56 -4.67
N PHE A 410 3.41 0.58 -4.55
CA PHE A 410 2.53 -0.01 -5.56
C PHE A 410 1.26 0.81 -5.74
N THR A 411 0.68 0.77 -6.95
CA THR A 411 -0.66 1.32 -7.25
C THR A 411 -1.38 0.45 -8.25
N GLY A 412 -2.72 0.43 -8.15
CA GLY A 412 -3.57 -0.22 -9.16
C GLY A 412 -3.73 0.63 -10.41
N THR A 413 -3.74 -0.01 -11.59
CA THR A 413 -3.98 0.71 -12.85
C THR A 413 -5.43 1.14 -13.04
N ALA A 414 -6.36 0.60 -12.26
CA ALA A 414 -7.79 0.94 -12.25
C ALA A 414 -8.24 1.61 -10.94
N ASP A 415 -7.32 2.27 -10.24
CA ASP A 415 -7.61 2.94 -8.97
C ASP A 415 -8.28 4.30 -9.17
N PRO A 416 -9.59 4.46 -8.86
CA PRO A 416 -10.28 5.73 -8.98
C PRO A 416 -10.12 6.62 -7.72
N GLY A 417 -9.57 6.08 -6.63
CA GLY A 417 -9.35 6.81 -5.38
C GLY A 417 -8.02 7.55 -5.39
N VAL A 418 -6.91 6.84 -5.72
CA VAL A 418 -5.58 7.44 -5.84
C VAL A 418 -4.98 7.05 -7.19
N PRO A 419 -5.14 7.90 -8.22
CA PRO A 419 -4.66 7.61 -9.57
C PRO A 419 -3.18 7.27 -9.62
N TYR A 420 -2.82 6.21 -10.34
CA TYR A 420 -1.43 5.75 -10.50
C TYR A 420 -0.49 6.84 -11.05
N ALA A 421 -1.04 7.81 -11.76
CA ALA A 421 -0.28 8.92 -12.33
C ALA A 421 0.49 9.72 -11.27
N SER A 422 -0.12 9.95 -10.09
CA SER A 422 0.53 10.66 -8.99
C SER A 422 1.71 9.86 -8.40
N ALA A 423 1.60 8.54 -8.35
CA ALA A 423 2.67 7.68 -7.87
C ALA A 423 3.83 7.59 -8.88
N ILE A 424 3.54 7.52 -10.19
CA ILE A 424 4.57 7.61 -11.23
C ILE A 424 5.30 8.95 -11.14
N ASP A 425 4.57 10.06 -11.04
CA ASP A 425 5.17 11.39 -10.89
C ASP A 425 6.12 11.46 -9.69
N TYR A 426 5.67 11.01 -8.51
CA TYR A 426 6.50 10.99 -7.31
C TYR A 426 7.75 10.12 -7.50
N TYR A 427 7.60 8.90 -8.06
CA TYR A 427 8.71 8.00 -8.31
C TYR A 427 9.74 8.61 -9.28
N GLU A 428 9.28 9.16 -10.41
CA GLU A 428 10.16 9.78 -11.41
C GLU A 428 10.88 11.01 -10.88
N ARG A 429 10.19 11.85 -10.09
CA ARG A 429 10.84 12.97 -9.39
C ARG A 429 11.89 12.49 -8.39
N THR A 430 11.62 11.39 -7.68
CA THR A 430 12.61 10.78 -6.79
C THR A 430 13.83 10.26 -7.58
N VAL A 431 13.62 9.62 -8.74
CA VAL A 431 14.73 9.22 -9.63
C VAL A 431 15.57 10.44 -10.03
N GLN A 432 14.94 11.56 -10.40
CA GLN A 432 15.65 12.79 -10.75
C GLN A 432 16.42 13.36 -9.55
N ALA A 433 15.83 13.37 -8.37
CA ALA A 433 16.48 13.83 -7.13
C ALA A 433 17.70 12.94 -6.75
N GLN A 434 17.71 11.67 -7.19
CA GLN A 434 18.85 10.75 -7.03
C GLN A 434 19.87 10.84 -8.19
N GLY A 435 19.84 11.92 -8.97
CA GLY A 435 20.77 12.16 -10.09
C GLY A 435 20.33 11.55 -11.43
N GLY A 436 19.06 11.15 -11.57
CA GLY A 436 18.50 10.56 -12.78
C GLY A 436 18.85 9.09 -13.01
N ASP A 437 19.60 8.47 -12.11
CA ASP A 437 20.00 7.06 -12.20
C ASP A 437 18.89 6.15 -11.63
N LEU A 438 18.16 5.53 -12.56
CA LEU A 438 17.10 4.59 -12.22
C LEU A 438 17.64 3.36 -11.46
N ALA A 439 18.77 2.80 -11.90
CA ALA A 439 19.34 1.61 -11.29
C ALA A 439 19.81 1.90 -9.86
N ALA A 440 20.45 3.05 -9.63
CA ALA A 440 20.83 3.49 -8.28
C ALA A 440 19.60 3.71 -7.38
N THR A 441 18.50 4.25 -7.93
CA THR A 441 17.23 4.40 -7.20
C THR A 441 16.63 3.04 -6.88
N GLN A 442 16.60 2.10 -7.82
CA GLN A 442 16.05 0.75 -7.63
C GLN A 442 16.81 -0.10 -6.60
N ASN A 443 18.01 0.29 -6.19
CA ASN A 443 18.74 -0.36 -5.09
C ASN A 443 18.14 -0.10 -3.70
N PHE A 444 17.25 0.90 -3.57
CA PHE A 444 16.55 1.17 -2.30
C PHE A 444 15.07 1.49 -2.46
N PHE A 445 14.60 1.90 -3.64
CA PHE A 445 13.21 2.23 -3.90
C PHE A 445 12.72 1.59 -5.20
N ARG A 446 11.72 0.71 -5.13
CA ARG A 446 11.08 0.07 -6.28
C ARG A 446 9.59 0.35 -6.29
N TYR A 447 9.04 0.52 -7.49
CA TYR A 447 7.63 0.81 -7.71
C TYR A 447 7.00 -0.25 -8.61
N PHE A 448 5.74 -0.62 -8.32
CA PHE A 448 4.98 -1.64 -9.04
C PHE A 448 3.61 -1.12 -9.47
N LEU A 449 3.31 -1.22 -10.75
CA LEU A 449 1.96 -1.04 -11.28
C LEU A 449 1.23 -2.37 -11.26
N VAL A 450 0.02 -2.42 -10.67
CA VAL A 450 -0.77 -3.64 -10.51
C VAL A 450 -1.93 -3.63 -11.51
N PRO A 451 -1.89 -4.50 -12.55
CA PRO A 451 -2.87 -4.49 -13.63
C PRO A 451 -4.31 -4.68 -13.15
N GLY A 452 -5.17 -3.72 -13.50
CA GLY A 452 -6.61 -3.77 -13.20
C GLY A 452 -6.99 -3.73 -11.72
N MET A 453 -6.04 -3.57 -10.81
CA MET A 453 -6.37 -3.41 -9.39
C MET A 453 -7.05 -2.07 -9.15
N GLY A 454 -8.12 -2.09 -8.36
CA GLY A 454 -8.76 -0.90 -7.82
C GLY A 454 -7.96 -0.29 -6.66
N HIS A 455 -8.65 0.43 -5.76
CA HIS A 455 -7.99 1.09 -4.64
C HIS A 455 -7.53 0.07 -3.59
N CYS A 456 -6.22 -0.11 -3.43
CA CYS A 456 -5.56 -0.96 -2.43
C CYS A 456 -5.72 -2.48 -2.58
N SER A 457 -6.75 -2.98 -3.26
CA SER A 457 -7.01 -4.43 -3.36
C SER A 457 -8.08 -4.76 -4.40
N SER A 458 -8.38 -6.05 -4.57
CA SER A 458 -9.51 -6.53 -5.38
C SER A 458 -10.87 -6.25 -4.73
N ILE A 459 -10.96 -6.15 -3.38
CA ILE A 459 -12.21 -5.87 -2.65
C ILE A 459 -12.81 -4.52 -3.06
N THR A 460 -11.99 -3.57 -3.39
CA THR A 460 -12.38 -2.20 -3.70
C THR A 460 -12.80 -2.01 -5.16
N GLY A 461 -13.17 -3.11 -5.84
CA GLY A 461 -13.90 -3.08 -7.11
C GLY A 461 -13.05 -3.09 -8.38
N GLY A 462 -11.76 -3.32 -8.29
CA GLY A 462 -10.93 -3.51 -9.47
C GLY A 462 -11.21 -4.85 -10.17
N PRO A 463 -11.33 -4.89 -11.52
CA PRO A 463 -11.58 -6.12 -12.26
C PRO A 463 -10.36 -7.02 -12.41
N GLY A 464 -9.19 -6.56 -12.00
CA GLY A 464 -7.90 -7.24 -12.18
C GLY A 464 -7.37 -7.94 -10.93
N LEU A 465 -6.07 -7.89 -10.79
CA LEU A 465 -5.31 -8.52 -9.71
C LEU A 465 -5.44 -7.69 -8.42
N GLY A 466 -5.35 -8.32 -7.25
CA GLY A 466 -5.51 -7.54 -6.03
C GLY A 466 -5.05 -8.20 -4.73
N ASP A 467 -4.48 -9.42 -4.79
CA ASP A 467 -3.99 -10.13 -3.62
C ASP A 467 -2.54 -10.56 -3.81
N PHE A 468 -1.63 -9.92 -3.08
CA PHE A 468 -0.19 -10.20 -3.06
C PHE A 468 0.45 -9.82 -1.71
N GLY A 469 -0.29 -10.00 -0.62
CA GLY A 469 0.18 -9.79 0.76
C GLY A 469 0.28 -8.33 1.20
N GLN A 470 -0.30 -7.41 0.45
CA GLN A 470 -0.37 -5.99 0.79
C GLN A 470 -1.43 -5.70 1.87
N SER A 471 -1.38 -4.49 2.44
CA SER A 471 -2.52 -3.97 3.23
C SER A 471 -3.81 -4.06 2.43
N TYR A 472 -4.89 -4.49 3.06
CA TYR A 472 -6.18 -4.78 2.43
C TYR A 472 -6.21 -6.05 1.56
N SER A 473 -5.14 -6.87 1.52
CA SER A 473 -5.24 -8.23 0.97
C SER A 473 -6.26 -9.03 1.78
N GLN A 474 -7.12 -9.76 1.08
CA GLN A 474 -8.13 -10.61 1.76
C GLN A 474 -7.50 -11.87 2.36
N TYR A 475 -6.37 -12.29 1.83
CA TYR A 475 -5.77 -13.58 2.13
C TYR A 475 -4.30 -13.44 2.46
N VAL A 476 -3.83 -14.22 3.44
CA VAL A 476 -2.39 -14.38 3.66
C VAL A 476 -1.85 -15.25 2.51
N PRO A 477 -0.91 -14.74 1.71
CA PRO A 477 -0.32 -15.52 0.63
C PRO A 477 0.35 -16.80 1.12
N LYS A 478 0.32 -17.84 0.28
CA LYS A 478 0.86 -19.17 0.64
C LYS A 478 2.38 -19.22 0.63
N ASP A 479 3.03 -18.30 -0.07
CA ASP A 479 4.49 -18.29 -0.23
C ASP A 479 5.03 -16.86 -0.43
N ALA A 480 6.36 -16.73 -0.32
CA ALA A 480 7.05 -15.45 -0.43
C ALA A 480 6.99 -14.84 -1.83
N ASP A 481 6.74 -15.61 -2.90
CA ASP A 481 6.67 -15.07 -4.25
C ASP A 481 5.38 -14.28 -4.49
N ARG A 482 4.37 -14.54 -3.66
CA ARG A 482 3.05 -13.89 -3.68
C ARG A 482 2.85 -12.89 -2.54
N ASP A 483 3.87 -12.60 -1.75
CA ASP A 483 3.75 -11.76 -0.57
C ASP A 483 4.75 -10.59 -0.61
N ILE A 484 4.25 -9.38 -0.89
CA ILE A 484 5.09 -8.18 -1.00
C ILE A 484 5.75 -7.83 0.34
N LEU A 485 5.11 -8.13 1.48
CA LEU A 485 5.71 -7.91 2.80
C LEU A 485 6.88 -8.87 3.04
N LEU A 486 6.74 -10.15 2.66
CA LEU A 486 7.83 -11.12 2.75
C LEU A 486 8.93 -10.82 1.72
N LYS A 487 8.61 -10.33 0.52
CA LYS A 487 9.61 -9.78 -0.42
C LYS A 487 10.38 -8.59 0.16
N MET A 488 9.70 -7.71 0.90
CA MET A 488 10.37 -6.64 1.63
C MET A 488 11.31 -7.17 2.71
N VAL A 489 10.86 -8.16 3.49
CA VAL A 489 11.70 -8.84 4.50
C VAL A 489 12.95 -9.45 3.86
N ASP A 490 12.78 -10.18 2.77
CA ASP A 490 13.90 -10.80 2.02
C ASP A 490 14.87 -9.75 1.47
N TRP A 491 14.35 -8.63 0.98
CA TRP A 491 15.20 -7.54 0.52
C TRP A 491 16.02 -6.89 1.64
N VAL A 492 15.40 -6.62 2.79
CA VAL A 492 16.09 -6.02 3.94
C VAL A 492 17.12 -6.99 4.54
N GLU A 493 16.72 -8.23 4.80
CA GLU A 493 17.52 -9.17 5.59
C GLU A 493 18.54 -9.94 4.74
N ASN A 494 18.16 -10.35 3.53
CA ASN A 494 18.98 -11.18 2.63
C ASN A 494 19.53 -10.43 1.40
N LYS A 495 19.15 -9.15 1.22
CA LYS A 495 19.55 -8.29 0.08
C LYS A 495 18.97 -8.74 -1.27
N ASN A 496 17.95 -9.58 -1.28
CA ASN A 496 17.26 -10.04 -2.49
C ASN A 496 16.20 -9.02 -2.93
N ALA A 497 16.59 -8.08 -3.77
CA ALA A 497 15.70 -7.04 -4.27
C ALA A 497 14.63 -7.64 -5.21
N PRO A 498 13.31 -7.39 -4.99
CA PRO A 498 12.26 -8.00 -5.80
C PRO A 498 12.13 -7.32 -7.17
N ASP A 499 12.43 -8.03 -8.27
CA ASP A 499 12.15 -7.58 -9.63
C ASP A 499 10.66 -7.77 -10.01
N SER A 500 9.98 -8.67 -9.34
CA SER A 500 8.54 -8.91 -9.47
C SER A 500 7.95 -9.55 -8.22
N VAL A 501 6.63 -9.43 -8.10
CA VAL A 501 5.79 -10.16 -7.14
C VAL A 501 4.66 -10.79 -7.94
N ILE A 502 4.19 -11.99 -7.58
CA ILE A 502 3.02 -12.59 -8.22
C ILE A 502 1.77 -12.10 -7.51
N ALA A 503 0.92 -11.40 -8.25
CA ALA A 503 -0.39 -11.00 -7.79
C ALA A 503 -1.43 -12.02 -8.22
N THR A 504 -2.39 -12.30 -7.34
CA THR A 504 -3.44 -13.29 -7.52
C THR A 504 -4.82 -12.63 -7.56
N ARG A 505 -5.72 -13.19 -8.33
CA ARG A 505 -7.16 -12.99 -8.21
C ARG A 505 -7.81 -14.31 -7.89
N TYR A 506 -8.64 -14.33 -6.86
CA TYR A 506 -9.39 -15.52 -6.46
C TYR A 506 -10.78 -15.51 -7.08
N ALA A 507 -11.31 -16.70 -7.39
CA ALA A 507 -12.66 -16.88 -7.93
C ALA A 507 -13.74 -16.99 -6.86
N ASP A 508 -13.33 -17.30 -5.62
CA ASP A 508 -14.23 -17.52 -4.48
C ASP A 508 -13.83 -16.66 -3.28
N ALA A 509 -14.80 -16.38 -2.42
CA ALA A 509 -14.62 -15.56 -1.22
C ALA A 509 -13.78 -16.25 -0.12
N ALA A 510 -13.48 -17.54 -0.25
CA ALA A 510 -12.62 -18.27 0.68
C ALA A 510 -11.13 -18.22 0.29
N GLY A 511 -10.79 -17.68 -0.89
CA GLY A 511 -9.41 -17.61 -1.39
C GLY A 511 -8.80 -18.98 -1.69
N THR A 512 -9.62 -19.95 -2.08
CA THR A 512 -9.17 -21.32 -2.34
C THR A 512 -8.97 -21.61 -3.82
N THR A 513 -9.72 -20.94 -4.69
CA THR A 513 -9.69 -21.14 -6.13
C THR A 513 -9.04 -19.95 -6.82
N VAL A 514 -7.86 -20.15 -7.39
CA VAL A 514 -7.17 -19.12 -8.17
C VAL A 514 -7.86 -18.95 -9.51
N ALA A 515 -8.37 -17.75 -9.80
CA ALA A 515 -8.91 -17.37 -11.10
C ALA A 515 -7.80 -16.91 -12.06
N MET A 516 -6.82 -16.17 -11.55
CA MET A 516 -5.75 -15.60 -12.37
C MET A 516 -4.52 -15.27 -11.50
N GLU A 517 -3.35 -15.43 -12.09
CA GLU A 517 -2.08 -14.96 -11.52
C GLU A 517 -1.25 -14.23 -12.57
N ARG A 518 -0.58 -13.15 -12.17
CA ARG A 518 0.39 -12.43 -13.01
C ARG A 518 1.56 -11.91 -12.19
N PRO A 519 2.75 -11.80 -12.81
CA PRO A 519 3.80 -11.01 -12.22
C PRO A 519 3.38 -9.54 -12.26
N ILE A 520 3.53 -8.82 -11.14
CA ILE A 520 3.61 -7.37 -11.13
C ILE A 520 5.09 -7.02 -11.17
N CYS A 521 5.48 -6.12 -12.07
CA CYS A 521 6.88 -5.89 -12.43
C CYS A 521 7.41 -4.59 -11.83
N ALA A 522 8.69 -4.58 -11.45
CA ALA A 522 9.34 -3.34 -11.03
C ALA A 522 9.34 -2.33 -12.20
N TYR A 523 8.73 -1.17 -11.98
CA TYR A 523 8.64 -0.07 -12.95
C TYR A 523 10.05 0.35 -13.44
N PRO A 524 10.25 0.62 -14.74
CA PRO A 524 9.25 0.85 -15.78
C PRO A 524 8.75 -0.40 -16.49
N LYS A 525 9.18 -1.60 -16.09
CA LYS A 525 8.70 -2.83 -16.71
C LYS A 525 7.24 -3.08 -16.40
N VAL A 526 6.55 -3.67 -17.38
CA VAL A 526 5.15 -4.09 -17.26
C VAL A 526 5.02 -5.57 -17.61
N PRO A 527 4.05 -6.30 -17.02
CA PRO A 527 3.78 -7.68 -17.41
C PRO A 527 3.23 -7.70 -18.84
N THR A 528 4.00 -8.26 -19.76
CA THR A 528 3.65 -8.32 -21.19
C THR A 528 3.33 -9.76 -21.57
N TYR A 529 2.14 -9.96 -22.14
CA TYR A 529 1.64 -11.26 -22.59
C TYR A 529 2.51 -11.83 -23.71
N GLN A 530 2.89 -13.10 -23.58
CA GLN A 530 3.75 -13.81 -24.52
C GLN A 530 3.02 -14.94 -25.28
N GLY A 531 1.72 -15.10 -25.02
CA GLY A 531 0.92 -16.22 -25.52
C GLY A 531 0.67 -17.28 -24.45
N GLY A 532 -0.21 -18.24 -24.77
CA GLY A 532 -0.61 -19.31 -23.86
C GLY A 532 -1.83 -18.99 -23.02
N ASP A 533 -1.95 -19.62 -21.84
CA ASP A 533 -3.08 -19.43 -20.92
C ASP A 533 -2.96 -18.08 -20.19
N ALA A 534 -3.82 -17.12 -20.55
CA ALA A 534 -3.82 -15.78 -19.98
C ALA A 534 -4.13 -15.73 -18.46
N THR A 535 -4.58 -16.83 -17.88
CA THR A 535 -4.80 -16.91 -16.42
C THR A 535 -3.54 -17.28 -15.63
N LYS A 536 -2.43 -17.61 -16.30
CA LYS A 536 -1.20 -18.10 -15.69
C LYS A 536 -0.09 -17.05 -15.72
N ALA A 537 0.60 -16.87 -14.61
CA ALA A 537 1.76 -15.98 -14.50
C ALA A 537 2.86 -16.32 -15.54
N SER A 538 3.04 -17.60 -15.88
CA SER A 538 4.04 -18.07 -16.85
C SER A 538 3.80 -17.59 -18.30
N SER A 539 2.60 -17.10 -18.62
CA SER A 539 2.25 -16.52 -19.91
C SER A 539 2.69 -15.07 -20.08
N PHE A 540 3.32 -14.49 -19.06
CA PHE A 540 3.76 -13.09 -19.04
C PHE A 540 5.24 -12.96 -18.73
N LYS A 541 5.85 -11.90 -19.29
CA LYS A 541 7.22 -11.47 -18.96
C LYS A 541 7.25 -10.01 -18.61
N CYS A 542 8.09 -9.64 -17.66
CA CYS A 542 8.38 -8.24 -17.33
C CYS A 542 9.25 -7.64 -18.45
N LEU A 543 8.65 -6.82 -19.31
CA LEU A 543 9.33 -6.13 -20.41
C LEU A 543 9.30 -4.62 -20.18
N ASP A 544 10.32 -3.94 -20.69
CA ASP A 544 10.43 -2.49 -20.61
C ASP A 544 9.25 -1.80 -21.31
N ALA A 545 8.72 -0.79 -20.67
CA ALA A 545 7.69 0.09 -21.20
C ALA A 545 8.16 1.55 -21.13
N PRO A 546 7.53 2.46 -21.91
CA PRO A 546 7.85 3.88 -21.84
C PRO A 546 7.71 4.39 -20.40
N ARG A 547 8.72 5.15 -19.96
CA ARG A 547 8.63 5.90 -18.69
C ARG A 547 7.77 7.14 -18.90
N ASN A 548 7.22 7.65 -17.81
CA ASN A 548 6.31 8.80 -17.85
C ASN A 548 5.01 8.54 -18.64
N GLY A 549 4.55 9.47 -19.44
CA GLY A 549 3.28 9.35 -20.18
C GLY A 549 2.06 9.54 -19.30
N VAL A 550 2.22 10.27 -18.19
CA VAL A 550 1.15 10.61 -17.25
C VAL A 550 0.95 12.11 -17.13
N GLN A 551 -0.23 12.51 -16.73
CA GLN A 551 -0.52 13.89 -16.38
C GLN A 551 0.16 14.21 -15.04
N THR A 552 0.98 15.26 -15.02
CA THR A 552 1.69 15.70 -13.81
C THR A 552 1.16 17.04 -13.30
N PRO A 553 1.10 17.26 -11.99
CA PRO A 553 0.82 18.57 -11.41
C PRO A 553 1.88 19.60 -11.82
N ALA A 554 1.51 20.89 -11.84
CA ALA A 554 2.48 21.95 -11.96
C ALA A 554 3.38 22.02 -10.70
N ALA A 555 4.61 22.51 -10.85
CA ALA A 555 5.63 22.50 -9.79
C ALA A 555 5.15 23.11 -8.46
N ARG A 556 4.32 24.16 -8.51
CA ARG A 556 3.76 24.79 -7.29
C ARG A 556 2.85 23.86 -6.48
N TYR A 557 2.31 22.82 -7.09
CA TYR A 557 1.42 21.84 -6.45
C TYR A 557 2.13 20.53 -6.07
N LEU A 558 3.46 20.54 -6.00
CA LEU A 558 4.29 19.39 -5.63
C LEU A 558 4.96 19.54 -4.26
N ASN A 559 4.64 20.59 -3.52
CA ASN A 559 5.23 20.90 -2.20
C ASN A 559 4.45 20.25 -1.06
#